data_25e9fb040fcd39afff25b54a9cd0aa73
#
_entry.id   25e9fb040fcd39afff25b54a9cd0aa73
#
_cell.length_a   1.000
_cell.length_b   1.000
_cell.length_c   1.000
_cell.angle_alpha   90.00
_cell.angle_beta   90.00
_cell.angle_gamma   90.00
#
_symmetry.space_group_name_H-M   'P 1'
#
loop_
_entity.id
_entity.type
_entity.pdbx_description
1 polymer ?
#
loop_
_entity_poly.entity_id
_entity_poly.type
_entity_poly.pdbx_seq_one_letter_code
_entity_poly.pdbx_strand_id
1 'polypeptide(L)'
;LILVSQWLRILDPAGADNMAFYHWPLLVPHIVLVFVALACFATSAVSAALDWYQRRLMTACSAKVLELNTPALDTLALISRLAGLVGLAVLIAAMLIGFTHLVALYAAMAQIGTEGNLGYLVPRVALSLATTAVWSVFCALSFLAPWAASARTRDALAIAGLAAAVLLIAVSAG
;
A
#
# COMPACT_ATOMS: atom_id res chain seq x y z
N LEU A 1 16.65 4.16 4.17
CA LEU A 1 17.80 4.36 3.27
C LEU A 1 17.37 4.34 1.80
N ILE A 2 16.64 3.31 1.33
CA ILE A 2 16.18 3.19 -0.08
C ILE A 2 15.28 4.37 -0.50
N LEU A 3 14.38 4.82 0.37
CA LEU A 3 13.51 5.98 0.10
C LEU A 3 14.31 7.29 -0.02
N VAL A 4 15.34 7.44 0.82
CA VAL A 4 16.24 8.62 0.76
C VAL A 4 17.07 8.60 -0.51
N SER A 5 17.54 7.43 -0.96
CA SER A 5 18.30 7.32 -2.22
C SER A 5 17.44 7.60 -3.45
N GLN A 6 16.16 7.25 -3.43
CA GLN A 6 15.23 7.65 -4.49
C GLN A 6 14.97 9.16 -4.50
N TRP A 7 14.81 9.78 -3.33
CA TRP A 7 14.72 11.24 -3.21
C TRP A 7 15.97 11.94 -3.73
N LEU A 8 17.16 11.41 -3.43
CA LEU A 8 18.43 11.95 -3.92
C LEU A 8 18.56 11.81 -5.43
N ARG A 9 18.09 10.71 -6.04
CA ARG A 9 18.03 10.56 -7.50
C ARG A 9 17.03 11.53 -8.15
N ILE A 10 15.96 11.90 -7.45
CA ILE A 10 15.00 12.92 -7.89
C ILE A 10 15.67 14.32 -7.91
N LEU A 11 16.65 14.54 -7.05
CA LEU A 11 17.38 15.82 -6.94
C LEU A 11 18.65 15.85 -7.81
N ASP A 12 19.01 14.76 -8.50
CA ASP A 12 20.19 14.70 -9.35
C ASP A 12 19.87 15.27 -10.75
N PRO A 13 20.41 16.45 -11.11
CA PRO A 13 20.13 17.10 -12.39
C PRO A 13 20.87 16.47 -13.58
N ALA A 14 21.69 15.43 -13.38
CA ALA A 14 22.54 14.84 -14.41
C ALA A 14 21.81 13.93 -15.40
N GLY A 15 20.53 13.61 -15.18
CA GLY A 15 19.72 12.76 -16.05
C GLY A 15 18.83 13.58 -16.98
N ALA A 16 19.38 14.24 -18.00
CA ALA A 16 18.63 15.09 -18.94
C ALA A 16 17.47 14.36 -19.66
N ASP A 17 17.53 13.03 -19.75
CA ASP A 17 16.50 12.21 -20.41
C ASP A 17 15.23 12.00 -19.55
N ASN A 18 15.26 12.35 -18.29
CA ASN A 18 14.11 12.22 -17.37
C ASN A 18 13.36 13.54 -17.13
N MET A 19 13.72 14.62 -17.80
CA MET A 19 13.13 15.96 -17.59
C MET A 19 11.61 15.99 -17.77
N ALA A 20 11.03 15.21 -18.69
CA ALA A 20 9.58 15.14 -18.90
C ALA A 20 8.84 14.58 -17.68
N PHE A 21 9.48 13.70 -16.90
CA PHE A 21 8.90 13.10 -15.70
C PHE A 21 8.82 14.11 -14.55
N TYR A 22 9.80 15.01 -14.43
CA TYR A 22 9.87 16.01 -13.36
C TYR A 22 8.91 17.19 -13.55
N HIS A 23 8.47 17.44 -14.78
CA HIS A 23 7.49 18.49 -15.08
C HIS A 23 6.04 18.06 -14.86
N TRP A 24 5.80 16.84 -14.37
CA TRP A 24 4.44 16.41 -14.02
C TRP A 24 3.99 17.07 -12.71
N PRO A 25 3.02 18.00 -12.76
CA PRO A 25 2.62 18.78 -11.57
C PRO A 25 1.96 17.92 -10.48
N LEU A 26 1.44 16.74 -10.84
CA LEU A 26 0.79 15.81 -9.93
C LEU A 26 1.73 14.74 -9.36
N LEU A 27 3.03 14.77 -9.69
CA LEU A 27 4.01 13.80 -9.17
C LEU A 27 4.12 13.87 -7.64
N VAL A 28 4.25 15.07 -7.09
CA VAL A 28 4.38 15.26 -5.63
C VAL A 28 3.12 14.80 -4.90
N PRO A 29 1.89 15.23 -5.27
CA PRO A 29 0.67 14.69 -4.69
C PRO A 29 0.57 13.17 -4.80
N HIS A 30 0.91 12.58 -5.94
CA HIS A 30 0.90 11.12 -6.14
C HIS A 30 1.80 10.42 -5.12
N ILE A 31 3.05 10.86 -4.99
CA ILE A 31 4.02 10.29 -4.05
C ILE A 31 3.51 10.41 -2.61
N VAL A 32 3.02 11.58 -2.21
CA VAL A 32 2.48 11.81 -0.86
C VAL A 32 1.31 10.86 -0.57
N LEU A 33 0.37 10.71 -1.50
CA LEU A 33 -0.77 9.80 -1.33
C LEU A 33 -0.32 8.34 -1.18
N VAL A 34 0.67 7.89 -1.95
CA VAL A 34 1.23 6.53 -1.81
C VAL A 34 1.83 6.33 -0.42
N PHE A 35 2.58 7.31 0.11
CA PHE A 35 3.14 7.22 1.47
C PHE A 35 2.06 7.21 2.55
N VAL A 36 1.02 8.03 2.41
CA VAL A 36 -0.11 8.05 3.35
C VAL A 36 -0.85 6.70 3.31
N ALA A 37 -1.10 6.14 2.13
CA ALA A 37 -1.70 4.82 2.00
C ALA A 37 -0.85 3.73 2.69
N LEU A 38 0.47 3.76 2.47
CA LEU A 38 1.39 2.81 3.12
C LEU A 38 1.37 2.94 4.65
N ALA A 39 1.37 4.16 5.20
CA ALA A 39 1.27 4.39 6.63
C ALA A 39 -0.03 3.83 7.21
N CYS A 40 -1.16 4.02 6.51
CA CYS A 40 -2.44 3.45 6.88
C CYS A 40 -2.41 1.91 6.85
N PHE A 41 -1.81 1.30 5.83
CA PHE A 41 -1.67 -0.16 5.74
C PHE A 41 -0.75 -0.72 6.82
N ALA A 42 0.35 -0.04 7.14
CA ALA A 42 1.22 -0.41 8.25
C ALA A 42 0.47 -0.38 9.59
N THR A 43 -0.31 0.69 9.83
CA THR A 43 -1.14 0.81 11.04
C THR A 43 -2.17 -0.31 11.11
N SER A 44 -2.85 -0.62 10.01
CA SER A 44 -3.82 -1.71 9.93
C SER A 44 -3.17 -3.07 10.23
N ALA A 45 -2.03 -3.37 9.60
CA ALA A 45 -1.33 -4.64 9.79
C ALA A 45 -0.73 -4.80 11.19
N VAL A 46 -0.18 -3.74 11.78
CA VAL A 46 0.34 -3.76 13.15
C VAL A 46 -0.80 -4.01 14.15
N SER A 47 -1.94 -3.31 13.96
CA SER A 47 -3.12 -3.53 14.83
C SER A 47 -3.67 -4.95 14.69
N ALA A 48 -3.71 -5.52 13.49
CA ALA A 48 -4.10 -6.90 13.24
C ALA A 48 -3.12 -7.91 13.87
N ALA A 49 -1.82 -7.66 13.77
CA ALA A 49 -0.80 -8.51 14.38
C ALA A 49 -0.89 -8.51 15.92
N LEU A 50 -1.17 -7.34 16.53
CA LEU A 50 -1.39 -7.22 17.97
C LEU A 50 -2.67 -7.95 18.41
N ASP A 51 -3.77 -7.80 17.65
CA ASP A 51 -5.02 -8.53 17.90
C ASP A 51 -4.80 -10.05 17.85
N TRP A 52 -4.12 -10.53 16.80
CA TRP A 52 -3.77 -11.95 16.66
C TRP A 52 -2.88 -12.45 17.81
N TYR A 53 -1.88 -11.67 18.23
CA TYR A 53 -0.98 -12.01 19.32
C TYR A 53 -1.74 -12.09 20.65
N GLN A 54 -2.60 -11.12 20.97
CA GLN A 54 -3.44 -11.14 22.19
C GLN A 54 -4.37 -12.35 22.22
N ARG A 55 -5.07 -12.65 21.11
CA ARG A 55 -5.93 -13.84 21.03
C ARG A 55 -5.15 -15.13 21.27
N ARG A 56 -3.93 -15.22 20.76
CA ARG A 56 -3.06 -16.37 20.99
C ARG A 56 -2.68 -16.52 22.47
N LEU A 57 -2.36 -15.42 23.15
CA LEU A 57 -2.06 -15.44 24.58
C LEU A 57 -3.27 -15.82 25.42
N MET A 58 -4.47 -15.32 25.08
CA MET A 58 -5.71 -15.69 25.74
C MET A 58 -6.03 -17.18 25.61
N THR A 59 -5.87 -17.74 24.41
CA THR A 59 -6.09 -19.18 24.19
C THR A 59 -5.07 -20.06 24.92
N ALA A 60 -3.87 -19.53 25.19
CA ALA A 60 -2.85 -20.21 25.99
C ALA A 60 -3.02 -20.03 27.51
N CYS A 61 -4.09 -19.36 27.95
CA CYS A 61 -4.35 -19.03 29.39
C CYS A 61 -3.12 -18.41 30.09
N SER A 62 -2.35 -17.59 29.37
CA SER A 62 -1.11 -17.01 29.89
C SER A 62 -1.40 -15.82 30.80
N ALA A 63 -0.83 -15.81 32.02
CA ALA A 63 -0.90 -14.66 32.94
C ALA A 63 -0.33 -13.36 32.30
N LYS A 64 0.51 -13.47 31.28
CA LYS A 64 1.06 -12.34 30.54
C LYS A 64 0.00 -11.42 29.90
N VAL A 65 -1.23 -11.93 29.68
CA VAL A 65 -2.34 -11.11 29.17
C VAL A 65 -2.68 -9.98 30.13
N LEU A 66 -2.58 -10.23 31.45
CA LEU A 66 -2.88 -9.25 32.49
C LEU A 66 -1.79 -8.17 32.63
N GLU A 67 -0.56 -8.48 32.21
CA GLU A 67 0.57 -7.57 32.26
C GLU A 67 0.66 -6.68 31.00
N LEU A 68 -0.01 -7.08 29.91
CA LEU A 68 -0.01 -6.34 28.65
C LEU A 68 -0.92 -5.12 28.78
N ASN A 69 -0.31 -3.93 28.84
CA ASN A 69 -1.03 -2.65 28.78
C ASN A 69 -1.38 -2.31 27.30
N THR A 70 -2.13 -3.21 26.67
CA THR A 70 -2.53 -3.05 25.25
C THR A 70 -4.00 -2.63 25.18
N PRO A 71 -4.40 -1.91 24.11
CA PRO A 71 -5.80 -1.56 23.88
C PRO A 71 -6.71 -2.80 23.82
N ALA A 72 -7.99 -2.61 24.09
CA ALA A 72 -8.97 -3.68 23.97
C ALA A 72 -9.00 -4.26 22.55
N LEU A 73 -9.25 -5.57 22.44
CA LEU A 73 -9.31 -6.28 21.15
C LEU A 73 -10.24 -5.63 20.13
N ASP A 74 -11.42 -5.17 20.60
CA ASP A 74 -12.40 -4.49 19.75
C ASP A 74 -11.84 -3.17 19.19
N THR A 75 -11.05 -2.45 19.99
CA THR A 75 -10.39 -1.22 19.55
C THR A 75 -9.32 -1.51 18.50
N LEU A 76 -8.50 -2.54 18.69
CA LEU A 76 -7.49 -2.96 17.71
C LEU A 76 -8.13 -3.39 16.41
N ALA A 77 -9.22 -4.18 16.48
CA ALA A 77 -9.97 -4.61 15.31
C ALA A 77 -10.60 -3.41 14.56
N LEU A 78 -11.12 -2.43 15.30
CA LEU A 78 -11.69 -1.21 14.71
C LEU A 78 -10.61 -0.36 14.02
N ILE A 79 -9.47 -0.13 14.67
CA ILE A 79 -8.34 0.62 14.10
C ILE A 79 -7.85 -0.07 12.83
N SER A 80 -7.66 -1.40 12.86
CA SER A 80 -7.23 -2.16 11.68
C SER A 80 -8.18 -1.97 10.49
N ARG A 81 -9.50 -2.07 10.73
CA ARG A 81 -10.50 -1.91 9.66
C ARG A 81 -10.55 -0.49 9.11
N LEU A 82 -10.58 0.52 9.98
CA LEU A 82 -10.65 1.92 9.54
C LEU A 82 -9.38 2.34 8.82
N ALA A 83 -8.21 2.00 9.36
CA ALA A 83 -6.94 2.29 8.70
C ALA A 83 -6.83 1.59 7.34
N GLY A 84 -7.26 0.33 7.23
CA GLY A 84 -7.31 -0.38 5.95
C GLY A 84 -8.23 0.27 4.93
N LEU A 85 -9.42 0.72 5.34
CA LEU A 85 -10.38 1.41 4.47
C LEU A 85 -9.83 2.76 3.97
N VAL A 86 -9.31 3.58 4.88
CA VAL A 86 -8.70 4.88 4.53
C VAL A 86 -7.51 4.67 3.61
N GLY A 87 -6.63 3.71 3.93
CA GLY A 87 -5.47 3.36 3.10
C GLY A 87 -5.88 2.94 1.69
N LEU A 88 -6.94 2.11 1.55
CA LEU A 88 -7.46 1.70 0.25
C LEU A 88 -8.01 2.88 -0.55
N ALA A 89 -8.79 3.77 0.06
CA ALA A 89 -9.32 4.95 -0.61
C ALA A 89 -8.21 5.88 -1.12
N VAL A 90 -7.20 6.11 -0.28
CA VAL A 90 -6.03 6.92 -0.64
C VAL A 90 -5.20 6.26 -1.74
N LEU A 91 -5.02 4.92 -1.69
CA LEU A 91 -4.31 4.19 -2.74
C LEU A 91 -5.04 4.28 -4.09
N ILE A 92 -6.36 4.14 -4.10
CA ILE A 92 -7.17 4.28 -5.32
C ILE A 92 -7.00 5.70 -5.89
N ALA A 93 -7.05 6.73 -5.06
CA ALA A 93 -6.83 8.11 -5.49
C ALA A 93 -5.42 8.29 -6.09
N ALA A 94 -4.39 7.73 -5.45
CA ALA A 94 -3.02 7.73 -5.97
C ALA A 94 -2.93 7.02 -7.33
N MET A 95 -3.58 5.85 -7.47
CA MET A 95 -3.60 5.10 -8.74
C MET A 95 -4.29 5.87 -9.87
N LEU A 96 -5.41 6.54 -9.59
CA LEU A 96 -6.11 7.36 -10.58
C LEU A 96 -5.19 8.49 -11.10
N ILE A 97 -4.50 9.17 -10.19
CA ILE A 97 -3.53 10.20 -10.57
C ILE A 97 -2.38 9.59 -11.40
N GLY A 98 -1.81 8.46 -10.97
CA GLY A 98 -0.75 7.76 -11.71
C GLY A 98 -1.20 7.29 -13.10
N PHE A 99 -2.44 6.84 -13.22
CA PHE A 99 -3.00 6.38 -14.50
C PHE A 99 -3.16 7.52 -15.50
N THR A 100 -3.57 8.73 -15.07
CA THR A 100 -3.66 9.89 -15.97
C THR A 100 -2.29 10.24 -16.57
N HIS A 101 -1.22 10.11 -15.77
CA HIS A 101 0.14 10.32 -16.27
C HIS A 101 0.56 9.23 -17.26
N LEU A 102 0.25 7.97 -16.97
CA LEU A 102 0.56 6.86 -17.87
C LEU A 102 -0.09 7.03 -19.24
N VAL A 103 -1.38 7.43 -19.26
CA VAL A 103 -2.10 7.69 -20.52
C VAL A 103 -1.47 8.85 -21.29
N ALA A 104 -1.09 9.94 -20.61
CA ALA A 104 -0.43 11.07 -21.24
C ALA A 104 0.95 10.67 -21.84
N LEU A 105 1.71 9.85 -21.13
CA LEU A 105 3.00 9.34 -21.60
C LEU A 105 2.83 8.45 -22.83
N TYR A 106 1.85 7.56 -22.83
CA TYR A 106 1.53 6.71 -23.99
C TYR A 106 1.15 7.54 -25.22
N ALA A 107 0.31 8.55 -25.04
CA ALA A 107 -0.07 9.44 -26.14
C ALA A 107 1.12 10.20 -26.72
N ALA A 108 2.03 10.68 -25.88
CA ALA A 108 3.25 11.36 -26.31
C ALA A 108 4.20 10.42 -27.07
N MET A 109 4.41 9.18 -26.60
CA MET A 109 5.26 8.20 -27.28
C MET A 109 4.71 7.79 -28.65
N ALA A 110 3.39 7.63 -28.76
CA ALA A 110 2.74 7.31 -30.03
C ALA A 110 2.93 8.40 -31.10
N GLN A 111 3.03 9.67 -30.68
CA GLN A 111 3.29 10.79 -31.59
C GLN A 111 4.73 10.83 -32.10
N ILE A 112 5.70 10.35 -31.32
CA ILE A 112 7.13 10.38 -31.65
C ILE A 112 7.55 9.14 -32.47
N GLY A 113 6.66 8.13 -32.58
CA GLY A 113 6.95 6.90 -33.33
C GLY A 113 8.01 6.00 -32.67
N THR A 114 8.37 6.27 -31.41
CA THR A 114 9.28 5.42 -30.64
C THR A 114 8.49 4.35 -29.92
N GLU A 115 8.71 3.08 -30.29
CA GLU A 115 8.26 1.94 -29.48
C GLU A 115 9.10 1.92 -28.20
N GLY A 116 8.72 2.75 -27.21
CA GLY A 116 9.37 2.76 -25.91
C GLY A 116 9.20 1.40 -25.23
N ASN A 117 10.28 0.83 -24.76
CA ASN A 117 10.21 -0.42 -23.98
C ASN A 117 9.53 -0.15 -22.63
N LEU A 118 8.19 -0.32 -22.60
CA LEU A 118 7.38 -0.14 -21.40
C LEU A 118 7.39 -1.38 -20.48
N GLY A 119 8.24 -2.37 -20.80
CA GLY A 119 8.32 -3.63 -20.03
C GLY A 119 8.60 -3.42 -18.55
N TYR A 120 9.29 -2.36 -18.18
CA TYR A 120 9.54 -2.02 -16.78
C TYR A 120 8.29 -1.52 -16.02
N LEU A 121 7.26 -1.04 -16.72
CA LEU A 121 6.01 -0.57 -16.10
C LEU A 121 5.06 -1.73 -15.77
N VAL A 122 5.10 -2.81 -16.53
CA VAL A 122 4.20 -3.95 -16.38
C VAL A 122 4.24 -4.53 -14.97
N PRO A 123 5.40 -4.87 -14.38
CA PRO A 123 5.45 -5.41 -13.03
C PRO A 123 4.96 -4.40 -11.97
N ARG A 124 5.19 -3.11 -12.15
CA ARG A 124 4.72 -2.06 -11.23
C ARG A 124 3.20 -1.94 -11.24
N VAL A 125 2.60 -1.92 -12.43
CA VAL A 125 1.14 -1.87 -12.59
C VAL A 125 0.49 -3.15 -12.05
N ALA A 126 1.03 -4.31 -12.40
CA ALA A 126 0.51 -5.59 -11.92
C ALA A 126 0.55 -5.68 -10.39
N LEU A 127 1.65 -5.25 -9.77
CA LEU A 127 1.82 -5.31 -8.31
C LEU A 127 0.91 -4.29 -7.58
N SER A 128 0.69 -3.10 -8.17
CA SER A 128 -0.25 -2.12 -7.61
C SER A 128 -1.69 -2.61 -7.69
N LEU A 129 -2.08 -3.27 -8.78
CA LEU A 129 -3.39 -3.91 -8.91
C LEU A 129 -3.55 -5.07 -7.92
N ALA A 130 -2.52 -5.92 -7.76
CA ALA A 130 -2.54 -7.00 -6.79
C ALA A 130 -2.68 -6.47 -5.35
N THR A 131 -1.95 -5.44 -4.98
CA THR A 131 -2.06 -4.78 -3.67
C THR A 131 -3.47 -4.23 -3.45
N THR A 132 -4.01 -3.54 -4.44
CA THR A 132 -5.38 -3.00 -4.38
C THR A 132 -6.42 -4.12 -4.25
N ALA A 133 -6.25 -5.24 -4.97
CA ALA A 133 -7.15 -6.38 -4.87
C ALA A 133 -7.14 -7.00 -3.46
N VAL A 134 -5.96 -7.21 -2.86
CA VAL A 134 -5.84 -7.76 -1.49
C VAL A 134 -6.53 -6.86 -0.48
N TRP A 135 -6.30 -5.55 -0.54
CA TRP A 135 -6.94 -4.59 0.38
C TRP A 135 -8.43 -4.43 0.12
N SER A 136 -8.89 -4.56 -1.13
CA SER A 136 -10.33 -4.57 -1.45
C SER A 136 -11.02 -5.79 -0.85
N VAL A 137 -10.40 -6.98 -0.94
CA VAL A 137 -10.91 -8.20 -0.31
C VAL A 137 -10.92 -8.05 1.22
N PHE A 138 -9.87 -7.50 1.83
CA PHE A 138 -9.82 -7.23 3.25
C PHE A 138 -10.97 -6.30 3.69
N CYS A 139 -11.19 -5.19 2.99
CA CYS A 139 -12.28 -4.26 3.30
C CYS A 139 -13.65 -4.90 3.07
N ALA A 140 -13.85 -5.64 1.98
CA ALA A 140 -15.11 -6.33 1.72
C ALA A 140 -15.45 -7.32 2.84
N LEU A 141 -14.50 -8.15 3.28
CA LEU A 141 -14.69 -9.10 4.37
C LEU A 141 -14.85 -8.41 5.72
N SER A 142 -14.29 -7.23 5.91
CA SER A 142 -14.37 -6.51 7.18
C SER A 142 -15.67 -5.74 7.36
N PHE A 143 -16.26 -5.23 6.29
CA PHE A 143 -17.44 -4.34 6.33
C PHE A 143 -18.68 -4.94 5.70
N LEU A 144 -18.57 -5.60 4.53
CA LEU A 144 -19.71 -6.11 3.78
C LEU A 144 -20.11 -7.52 4.20
N ALA A 145 -19.14 -8.36 4.54
CA ALA A 145 -19.38 -9.76 4.89
C ALA A 145 -18.59 -10.18 6.14
N PRO A 146 -18.79 -9.52 7.30
CA PRO A 146 -18.01 -9.83 8.52
C PRO A 146 -18.20 -11.26 9.02
N TRP A 147 -19.31 -11.92 8.64
CA TRP A 147 -19.60 -13.32 8.94
C TRP A 147 -18.87 -14.32 8.03
N ALA A 148 -18.45 -13.90 6.83
CA ALA A 148 -17.84 -14.78 5.83
C ALA A 148 -16.40 -15.15 6.15
N ALA A 149 -15.73 -14.39 7.01
CA ALA A 149 -14.33 -14.62 7.36
C ALA A 149 -14.09 -14.57 8.86
N SER A 150 -13.27 -15.49 9.36
CA SER A 150 -12.81 -15.46 10.74
C SER A 150 -11.92 -14.23 11.01
N ALA A 151 -11.79 -13.84 12.29
CA ALA A 151 -10.86 -12.78 12.67
C ALA A 151 -9.42 -13.09 12.18
N ARG A 152 -8.98 -14.35 12.32
CA ARG A 152 -7.67 -14.80 11.86
C ARG A 152 -7.45 -14.60 10.35
N THR A 153 -8.49 -14.84 9.54
CA THR A 153 -8.41 -14.66 8.09
C THR A 153 -8.23 -13.18 7.74
N ARG A 154 -8.96 -12.29 8.43
CA ARG A 154 -8.83 -10.85 8.22
C ARG A 154 -7.46 -10.32 8.63
N ASP A 155 -6.95 -10.77 9.79
CA ASP A 155 -5.63 -10.39 10.26
C ASP A 155 -4.52 -10.86 9.30
N ALA A 156 -4.63 -12.09 8.79
CA ALA A 156 -3.71 -12.62 7.79
C ALA A 156 -3.74 -11.81 6.48
N LEU A 157 -4.93 -11.37 6.03
CA LEU A 157 -5.08 -10.53 4.84
C LEU A 157 -4.45 -9.14 5.03
N ALA A 158 -4.60 -8.53 6.22
CA ALA A 158 -3.97 -7.25 6.51
C ALA A 158 -2.44 -7.34 6.47
N ILE A 159 -1.87 -8.40 7.05
CA ILE A 159 -0.42 -8.66 7.03
C ILE A 159 0.07 -8.96 5.61
N ALA A 160 -0.65 -9.80 4.85
CA ALA A 160 -0.33 -10.11 3.46
C ALA A 160 -0.42 -8.86 2.57
N GLY A 161 -1.42 -8.01 2.79
CA GLY A 161 -1.59 -6.74 2.09
C GLY A 161 -0.44 -5.77 2.33
N LEU A 162 0.07 -5.69 3.56
CA LEU A 162 1.27 -4.90 3.85
C LEU A 162 2.50 -5.47 3.15
N ALA A 163 2.68 -6.80 3.16
CA ALA A 163 3.80 -7.44 2.46
C ALA A 163 3.75 -7.14 0.94
N ALA A 164 2.57 -7.20 0.32
CA ALA A 164 2.39 -6.83 -1.08
C ALA A 164 2.72 -5.36 -1.35
N ALA A 165 2.32 -4.44 -0.45
CA ALA A 165 2.64 -3.02 -0.57
C ALA A 165 4.15 -2.74 -0.43
N VAL A 166 4.83 -3.43 0.47
CA VAL A 166 6.31 -3.33 0.63
C VAL A 166 7.03 -3.87 -0.61
N LEU A 167 6.57 -4.99 -1.17
CA LEU A 167 7.10 -5.53 -2.42
C LEU A 167 6.92 -4.57 -3.59
N LEU A 168 5.77 -3.88 -3.68
CA LEU A 168 5.52 -2.85 -4.68
C LEU A 168 6.58 -1.75 -4.62
N ILE A 169 6.90 -1.28 -3.41
CA ILE A 169 7.93 -0.26 -3.22
C ILE A 169 9.30 -0.80 -3.59
N ALA A 170 9.65 -2.01 -3.18
CA ALA A 170 10.95 -2.62 -3.49
C ALA A 170 11.16 -2.77 -5.01
N VAL A 171 10.15 -3.23 -5.75
CA VAL A 171 10.19 -3.35 -7.22
C VAL A 171 10.20 -1.98 -7.90
N SER A 172 9.58 -0.97 -7.28
CA SER A 172 9.60 0.40 -7.83
C SER A 172 10.94 1.11 -7.59
N ALA A 173 11.74 0.62 -6.65
CA ALA A 173 13.03 1.19 -6.25
C ALA A 173 14.22 0.66 -7.07
N GLY A 174 14.09 -0.50 -7.71
CA GLY A 174 15.12 -1.09 -8.59
C GLY A 174 14.87 -0.77 -10.03
#